data_2e67317b339fdff7061d0bf545340b4f
#
_entry.id   2e67317b339fdff7061d0bf545340b4f
#
_cell.length_a   1.000
_cell.length_b   1.000
_cell.length_c   1.000
_cell.angle_alpha   90.00
_cell.angle_beta   90.00
_cell.angle_gamma   90.00
#
_symmetry.space_group_name_H-M   'P 1'
#
loop_
_entity.id
_entity.type
_entity.pdbx_description
1 polymer ?
#
loop_
_entity_poly.entity_id
_entity_poly.type
_entity_poly.pdbx_seq_one_letter_code
_entity_poly.pdbx_strand_id
1 'polypeptide(L)'
;MKTMKIWRIIFMMLAAFSLASCSSDEPRYADPEAHEKTVQLNEQYGPLMVGTWHYENISDTQCYFERLTFQADGTLTGMRKWQTRKLVTIDGEQLYTDWENVEPLEGTFSGTWKLSYYSAEGENGEKRNCLLLNAHYEGANSGHMAYSNIATFDYADERTLRFEGFYFKDKDGWITFLRGEAEPGF
;
A
#
# COMPACT_ATOMS: atom_id res chain seq x y z
N MET A 1 -29.18 -58.91 -28.64
CA MET A 1 -28.16 -58.24 -29.41
C MET A 1 -28.46 -56.70 -29.68
N LYS A 2 -29.48 -56.09 -29.07
CA LYS A 2 -29.83 -54.68 -29.30
C LYS A 2 -29.26 -53.74 -28.22
N THR A 3 -28.96 -54.23 -27.04
CA THR A 3 -28.46 -53.37 -25.89
C THR A 3 -27.01 -52.95 -26.01
N MET A 4 -26.15 -53.73 -26.69
CA MET A 4 -24.72 -53.40 -26.85
C MET A 4 -24.44 -52.23 -27.81
N LYS A 5 -25.35 -51.92 -28.73
CA LYS A 5 -25.18 -50.79 -29.66
C LYS A 5 -25.50 -49.42 -29.01
N ILE A 6 -26.45 -49.41 -28.08
CA ILE A 6 -26.85 -48.17 -27.38
C ILE A 6 -25.75 -47.72 -26.43
N TRP A 7 -25.04 -48.60 -25.74
CA TRP A 7 -23.93 -48.27 -24.85
C TRP A 7 -22.72 -47.68 -25.59
N ARG A 8 -22.45 -48.14 -26.81
CA ARG A 8 -21.38 -47.57 -27.65
C ARG A 8 -21.67 -46.15 -28.12
N ILE A 9 -22.94 -45.81 -28.39
CA ILE A 9 -23.34 -44.46 -28.79
C ILE A 9 -23.31 -43.51 -27.60
N ILE A 10 -23.70 -43.95 -26.41
CA ILE A 10 -23.63 -43.16 -25.18
C ILE A 10 -22.17 -42.90 -24.79
N PHE A 11 -21.27 -43.87 -24.94
CA PHE A 11 -19.85 -43.67 -24.65
C PHE A 11 -19.17 -42.74 -25.67
N MET A 12 -19.56 -42.76 -26.95
CA MET A 12 -19.06 -41.78 -27.94
C MET A 12 -19.60 -40.37 -27.72
N MET A 13 -20.82 -40.20 -27.24
CA MET A 13 -21.35 -38.87 -26.90
C MET A 13 -20.72 -38.33 -25.64
N LEU A 14 -20.44 -39.14 -24.61
CA LEU A 14 -19.70 -38.67 -23.43
C LEU A 14 -18.25 -38.27 -23.76
N ALA A 15 -17.58 -38.95 -24.66
CA ALA A 15 -16.22 -38.61 -25.10
C ALA A 15 -16.17 -37.34 -25.96
N ALA A 16 -17.27 -36.98 -26.67
CA ALA A 16 -17.35 -35.76 -27.46
C ALA A 16 -17.61 -34.50 -26.59
N PHE A 17 -18.26 -34.66 -25.42
CA PHE A 17 -18.45 -33.53 -24.47
C PHE A 17 -17.23 -33.26 -23.63
N SER A 18 -16.27 -34.16 -23.47
CA SER A 18 -15.05 -33.95 -22.74
C SER A 18 -13.94 -33.20 -23.52
N LEU A 19 -14.12 -33.00 -24.83
CA LEU A 19 -13.17 -32.26 -25.67
C LEU A 19 -13.57 -30.81 -25.96
N ALA A 20 -14.75 -30.38 -25.51
CA ALA A 20 -15.23 -29.00 -25.73
C ALA A 20 -15.04 -28.07 -24.51
N SER A 21 -14.34 -28.54 -23.45
CA SER A 21 -14.11 -27.74 -22.23
C SER A 21 -12.61 -27.49 -21.96
N CYS A 22 -11.88 -27.17 -23.00
CA CYS A 22 -10.55 -26.59 -22.89
C CYS A 22 -10.50 -25.33 -23.75
N SER A 23 -11.42 -24.38 -23.53
CA SER A 23 -11.05 -22.99 -23.66
C SER A 23 -10.36 -22.68 -22.34
N SER A 24 -9.05 -22.65 -22.31
CA SER A 24 -8.30 -21.97 -21.27
C SER A 24 -8.69 -20.51 -21.37
N ASP A 25 -9.75 -20.12 -20.69
CA ASP A 25 -10.02 -18.71 -20.36
C ASP A 25 -8.95 -18.28 -19.34
N GLU A 26 -7.69 -18.38 -19.73
CA GLU A 26 -6.63 -17.67 -19.02
C GLU A 26 -6.96 -16.20 -19.13
N PRO A 27 -7.07 -15.49 -18.01
CA PRO A 27 -7.35 -14.06 -18.04
C PRO A 27 -6.28 -13.39 -18.89
N ARG A 28 -6.70 -12.73 -19.99
CA ARG A 28 -5.81 -11.96 -20.85
C ARG A 28 -5.53 -10.63 -20.17
N TYR A 29 -4.36 -10.48 -19.61
CA TYR A 29 -3.89 -9.22 -19.08
C TYR A 29 -3.48 -8.28 -20.22
N ALA A 30 -3.82 -7.01 -20.10
CA ALA A 30 -3.40 -5.97 -21.06
C ALA A 30 -1.87 -5.85 -21.12
N ASP A 31 -1.19 -6.14 -20.01
CA ASP A 31 0.25 -6.18 -19.87
C ASP A 31 0.67 -7.44 -19.09
N PRO A 32 0.94 -8.55 -19.78
CA PRO A 32 1.33 -9.81 -19.14
C PRO A 32 2.64 -9.70 -18.34
N GLU A 33 3.61 -8.92 -18.80
CA GLU A 33 4.89 -8.75 -18.10
C GLU A 33 4.70 -8.01 -16.77
N ALA A 34 3.92 -6.93 -16.78
CA ALA A 34 3.62 -6.19 -15.55
C ALA A 34 2.79 -7.02 -14.58
N HIS A 35 1.90 -7.88 -15.09
CA HIS A 35 1.16 -8.82 -14.26
C HIS A 35 2.08 -9.83 -13.58
N GLU A 36 2.97 -10.49 -14.33
CA GLU A 36 3.93 -11.46 -13.81
C GLU A 36 4.83 -10.83 -12.73
N LYS A 37 5.40 -9.65 -13.02
CA LYS A 37 6.21 -8.92 -12.04
C LYS A 37 5.41 -8.53 -10.79
N THR A 38 4.13 -8.17 -10.94
CA THR A 38 3.25 -7.89 -9.80
C THR A 38 3.03 -9.13 -8.94
N VAL A 39 2.84 -10.30 -9.54
CA VAL A 39 2.72 -11.57 -8.81
C VAL A 39 4.01 -11.85 -8.03
N GLN A 40 5.17 -11.80 -8.69
CA GLN A 40 6.47 -12.02 -8.06
C GLN A 40 6.72 -11.03 -6.90
N LEU A 41 6.37 -9.76 -7.08
CA LEU A 41 6.49 -8.72 -6.05
C LEU A 41 5.64 -9.05 -4.82
N ASN A 42 4.40 -9.50 -5.02
CA ASN A 42 3.49 -9.87 -3.93
C ASN A 42 3.91 -11.19 -3.25
N GLU A 43 4.42 -12.17 -3.99
CA GLU A 43 4.97 -13.41 -3.41
C GLU A 43 6.19 -13.12 -2.53
N GLN A 44 7.08 -12.24 -2.97
CA GLN A 44 8.29 -11.88 -2.26
C GLN A 44 8.03 -11.01 -1.03
N TYR A 45 7.25 -9.94 -1.18
CA TYR A 45 7.11 -8.91 -0.15
C TYR A 45 5.75 -8.88 0.55
N GLY A 46 4.69 -9.43 -0.07
CA GLY A 46 3.35 -9.41 0.52
C GLY A 46 3.30 -9.93 1.96
N PRO A 47 3.86 -11.11 2.27
CA PRO A 47 3.91 -11.61 3.65
C PRO A 47 4.73 -10.72 4.60
N LEU A 48 5.78 -10.07 4.10
CA LEU A 48 6.64 -9.17 4.87
C LEU A 48 5.95 -7.84 5.15
N MET A 49 5.09 -7.36 4.26
CA MET A 49 4.30 -6.15 4.46
C MET A 49 3.30 -6.28 5.62
N VAL A 50 2.69 -7.46 5.79
CA VAL A 50 1.65 -7.68 6.80
C VAL A 50 2.19 -7.45 8.21
N GLY A 51 1.51 -6.58 8.96
CA GLY A 51 1.86 -6.20 10.32
C GLY A 51 1.81 -4.71 10.55
N THR A 52 2.31 -4.28 11.70
CA THR A 52 2.32 -2.88 12.12
C THR A 52 3.72 -2.29 11.94
N TRP A 53 3.73 -1.07 11.45
CA TRP A 53 4.92 -0.30 11.12
C TRP A 53 4.77 1.13 11.64
N HIS A 54 5.84 1.72 12.13
CA HIS A 54 5.83 3.10 12.59
C HIS A 54 7.03 3.89 12.09
N TYR A 55 6.83 5.18 11.99
CA TYR A 55 7.86 6.17 11.69
C TYR A 55 7.68 7.37 12.59
N GLU A 56 8.77 7.89 13.13
CA GLU A 56 8.79 9.09 13.93
C GLU A 56 9.93 10.01 13.48
N ASN A 57 9.64 11.30 13.41
CA ASN A 57 10.63 12.33 13.16
C ASN A 57 10.38 13.52 14.11
N ILE A 58 11.32 13.78 14.99
CA ILE A 58 11.27 14.88 15.97
C ILE A 58 12.40 15.84 15.70
N SER A 59 12.05 17.13 15.57
CA SER A 59 12.97 18.23 15.42
C SER A 59 12.54 19.42 16.30
N ASP A 60 13.32 20.48 16.31
CA ASP A 60 13.00 21.68 17.08
C ASP A 60 11.71 22.38 16.64
N THR A 61 11.29 22.20 15.38
CA THR A 61 10.14 22.90 14.81
C THR A 61 9.03 21.98 14.34
N GLN A 62 9.24 20.66 14.42
CA GLN A 62 8.31 19.69 13.84
C GLN A 62 8.39 18.35 14.58
N CYS A 63 7.25 17.81 14.95
CA CYS A 63 7.08 16.47 15.47
C CYS A 63 6.09 15.71 14.59
N TYR A 64 6.52 14.60 14.02
CA TYR A 64 5.71 13.76 13.15
C TYR A 64 5.80 12.30 13.59
N PHE A 65 4.66 11.68 13.71
CA PHE A 65 4.53 10.25 13.97
C PHE A 65 3.50 9.66 13.01
N GLU A 66 3.79 8.50 12.49
CA GLU A 66 2.86 7.73 11.68
C GLU A 66 2.96 6.24 12.00
N ARG A 67 1.81 5.60 12.15
CA ARG A 67 1.68 4.16 12.31
C ARG A 67 0.77 3.61 11.23
N LEU A 68 1.22 2.55 10.55
CA LEU A 68 0.51 1.85 9.49
C LEU A 68 0.37 0.38 9.87
N THR A 69 -0.82 -0.18 9.74
CA THR A 69 -1.07 -1.61 9.91
C THR A 69 -1.64 -2.19 8.62
N PHE A 70 -0.86 -3.03 7.97
CA PHE A 70 -1.21 -3.72 6.74
C PHE A 70 -1.78 -5.10 7.07
N GLN A 71 -2.99 -5.39 6.60
CA GLN A 71 -3.64 -6.69 6.77
C GLN A 71 -3.44 -7.55 5.51
N ALA A 72 -3.48 -8.88 5.68
CA ALA A 72 -3.30 -9.84 4.59
C ALA A 72 -4.43 -9.79 3.53
N ASP A 73 -5.58 -9.26 3.88
CA ASP A 73 -6.72 -9.08 2.99
C ASP A 73 -6.64 -7.80 2.13
N GLY A 74 -5.54 -7.04 2.25
CA GLY A 74 -5.33 -5.78 1.54
C GLY A 74 -5.96 -4.57 2.22
N THR A 75 -6.48 -4.71 3.45
CA THR A 75 -6.93 -3.56 4.23
C THR A 75 -5.76 -2.88 4.93
N LEU A 76 -5.89 -1.57 5.13
CA LEU A 76 -4.95 -0.70 5.81
C LEU A 76 -5.66 0.07 6.90
N THR A 77 -5.06 0.12 8.08
CA THR A 77 -5.42 1.10 9.12
C THR A 77 -4.18 1.88 9.53
N GLY A 78 -4.36 3.07 10.02
CA GLY A 78 -3.23 3.87 10.47
C GLY A 78 -3.63 5.00 11.39
N MET A 79 -2.62 5.64 11.93
CA MET A 79 -2.72 6.83 12.76
C MET A 79 -1.58 7.77 12.40
N ARG A 80 -1.87 9.06 12.33
CA ARG A 80 -0.88 10.12 12.16
C ARG A 80 -1.06 11.17 13.24
N LYS A 81 0.05 11.64 13.78
CA LYS A 81 0.13 12.82 14.64
C LYS A 81 1.20 13.73 14.07
N TRP A 82 0.85 14.98 13.88
CA TRP A 82 1.75 15.96 13.28
C TRP A 82 1.59 17.32 13.94
N GLN A 83 2.66 17.81 14.53
CA GLN A 83 2.71 19.11 15.18
C GLN A 83 3.85 19.94 14.63
N THR A 84 3.64 21.23 14.54
CA THR A 84 4.65 22.21 14.14
C THR A 84 4.67 23.38 15.10
N ARG A 85 5.83 24.04 15.18
CA ARG A 85 6.00 25.35 15.84
C ARG A 85 6.98 26.21 15.05
N LYS A 86 6.96 27.51 15.31
CA LYS A 86 7.80 28.48 14.61
C LYS A 86 8.82 29.06 15.55
N LEU A 87 10.02 29.36 15.04
CA LEU A 87 10.98 30.22 15.71
C LEU A 87 10.63 31.64 15.34
N VAL A 88 10.35 32.48 16.35
CA VAL A 88 10.01 33.91 16.20
C VAL A 88 10.99 34.78 16.97
N THR A 89 11.15 36.04 16.57
CA THR A 89 11.97 37.00 17.28
C THR A 89 11.05 38.00 17.94
N ILE A 90 11.09 38.09 19.27
CA ILE A 90 10.34 39.04 20.08
C ILE A 90 11.35 39.83 20.91
N ASP A 91 11.34 41.15 20.78
CA ASP A 91 12.26 42.07 21.48
C ASP A 91 13.75 41.74 21.30
N GLY A 92 14.10 41.16 20.16
CA GLY A 92 15.47 40.75 19.82
C GLY A 92 15.87 39.37 20.33
N GLU A 93 15.01 38.66 21.04
CA GLU A 93 15.20 37.30 21.49
C GLU A 93 14.50 36.31 20.56
N GLN A 94 15.16 35.16 20.30
CA GLN A 94 14.56 34.05 19.52
C GLN A 94 13.82 33.13 20.47
N LEU A 95 12.51 32.95 20.21
CA LEU A 95 11.61 32.12 21.00
C LEU A 95 10.81 31.20 20.07
N TYR A 96 10.48 29.99 20.54
CA TYR A 96 9.55 29.09 19.84
C TYR A 96 8.11 29.42 20.23
N THR A 97 7.20 29.40 19.25
CA THR A 97 5.75 29.40 19.52
C THR A 97 5.34 28.09 20.20
N ASP A 98 4.11 28.03 20.70
CA ASP A 98 3.51 26.79 21.13
C ASP A 98 3.39 25.80 19.94
N TRP A 99 3.30 24.50 20.27
CA TRP A 99 3.04 23.46 19.30
C TRP A 99 1.60 23.53 18.78
N GLU A 100 1.42 23.46 17.47
CA GLU A 100 0.14 23.47 16.79
C GLU A 100 -0.02 22.21 15.95
N ASN A 101 -1.19 21.57 16.03
CA ASN A 101 -1.54 20.43 15.20
C ASN A 101 -1.67 20.84 13.73
N VAL A 102 -1.21 19.98 12.82
CA VAL A 102 -1.33 20.21 11.37
C VAL A 102 -2.62 19.57 10.88
N GLU A 103 -3.73 20.29 11.06
CA GLU A 103 -5.04 19.90 10.56
C GLU A 103 -5.19 20.11 9.03
N PRO A 104 -5.93 19.26 8.29
CA PRO A 104 -6.70 18.09 8.75
C PRO A 104 -5.91 16.77 8.68
N LEU A 105 -4.59 16.80 8.54
CA LEU A 105 -3.73 15.64 8.26
C LEU A 105 -3.31 14.87 9.52
N GLU A 106 -4.09 15.01 10.59
CA GLU A 106 -3.90 14.32 11.87
C GLU A 106 -5.10 13.43 12.19
N GLY A 107 -4.89 12.27 12.83
CA GLY A 107 -5.92 11.35 13.27
C GLY A 107 -5.74 9.92 12.78
N THR A 108 -6.78 9.12 13.00
CA THR A 108 -6.87 7.74 12.51
C THR A 108 -7.44 7.68 11.11
N PHE A 109 -7.01 6.70 10.33
CA PHE A 109 -7.50 6.47 8.98
C PHE A 109 -7.59 4.98 8.67
N SER A 110 -8.41 4.65 7.68
CA SER A 110 -8.55 3.28 7.18
C SER A 110 -8.70 3.28 5.66
N GLY A 111 -8.37 2.15 5.04
CA GLY A 111 -8.43 2.02 3.60
C GLY A 111 -7.85 0.71 3.08
N THR A 112 -7.20 0.78 1.93
CA THR A 112 -6.64 -0.39 1.25
C THR A 112 -5.20 -0.15 0.81
N TRP A 113 -4.48 -1.25 0.63
CA TRP A 113 -3.14 -1.26 0.10
C TRP A 113 -2.94 -2.41 -0.89
N LYS A 114 -1.99 -2.26 -1.79
CA LYS A 114 -1.47 -3.36 -2.61
C LYS A 114 -0.09 -3.04 -3.16
N LEU A 115 0.70 -4.06 -3.43
CA LEU A 115 1.92 -3.95 -4.21
C LEU A 115 1.59 -4.20 -5.69
N SER A 116 2.23 -3.44 -6.57
CA SER A 116 2.05 -3.57 -8.03
C SER A 116 3.29 -3.10 -8.78
N TYR A 117 3.60 -3.76 -9.87
CA TYR A 117 4.58 -3.25 -10.84
C TYR A 117 3.83 -2.34 -11.83
N TYR A 118 4.00 -1.04 -11.67
CA TYR A 118 3.14 -0.04 -12.31
C TYR A 118 3.93 1.23 -12.69
N SER A 119 3.36 2.03 -13.61
CA SER A 119 3.82 3.38 -13.92
C SER A 119 2.86 4.41 -13.32
N ALA A 120 3.37 5.30 -12.47
CA ALA A 120 2.61 6.43 -11.95
C ALA A 120 2.29 7.50 -13.02
N GLU A 121 3.06 7.50 -14.11
CA GLU A 121 2.97 8.49 -15.21
C GLU A 121 2.07 8.01 -16.37
N GLY A 122 1.31 6.92 -16.16
CA GLY A 122 0.47 6.32 -17.18
C GLY A 122 1.21 5.31 -18.07
N GLU A 123 0.62 4.97 -19.24
CA GLU A 123 1.12 3.89 -20.10
C GLU A 123 2.53 4.12 -20.67
N ASN A 124 2.96 5.37 -20.77
CA ASN A 124 4.25 5.75 -21.34
C ASN A 124 5.34 6.01 -20.27
N GLY A 125 4.99 5.91 -18.99
CA GLY A 125 5.93 6.10 -17.89
C GLY A 125 6.80 4.86 -17.64
N GLU A 126 7.94 5.04 -16.97
CA GLU A 126 8.76 3.94 -16.49
C GLU A 126 8.04 3.15 -15.41
N LYS A 127 7.86 1.85 -15.63
CA LYS A 127 7.24 0.95 -14.65
C LYS A 127 8.22 0.59 -13.55
N ARG A 128 7.74 0.59 -12.33
CA ARG A 128 8.54 0.30 -11.13
C ARG A 128 7.71 -0.43 -10.07
N ASN A 129 8.37 -0.96 -9.07
CA ASN A 129 7.68 -1.49 -7.90
C ASN A 129 6.98 -0.35 -7.17
N CYS A 130 5.69 -0.51 -6.93
CA CYS A 130 4.85 0.51 -6.31
C CYS A 130 4.08 -0.07 -5.13
N LEU A 131 3.94 0.75 -4.09
CA LEU A 131 2.97 0.60 -3.03
C LEU A 131 1.79 1.54 -3.33
N LEU A 132 0.64 0.98 -3.58
CA LEU A 132 -0.60 1.72 -3.81
C LEU A 132 -1.35 1.81 -2.48
N LEU A 133 -1.62 3.03 -2.04
CA LEU A 133 -2.34 3.34 -0.83
C LEU A 133 -3.58 4.17 -1.16
N ASN A 134 -4.73 3.76 -0.62
CA ASN A 134 -5.97 4.50 -0.71
C ASN A 134 -6.66 4.45 0.65
N ALA A 135 -6.54 5.53 1.43
CA ALA A 135 -7.08 5.60 2.77
C ALA A 135 -7.63 6.99 3.09
N HIS A 136 -8.66 7.03 3.92
CA HIS A 136 -9.35 8.24 4.36
C HIS A 136 -9.29 8.34 5.88
N TYR A 137 -9.19 9.58 6.38
CA TYR A 137 -9.32 9.86 7.81
C TYR A 137 -10.72 9.52 8.31
N GLU A 138 -10.80 9.20 9.60
CA GLU A 138 -12.01 8.88 10.34
C GLU A 138 -12.44 10.08 11.22
N GLY A 139 -13.69 10.06 11.65
CA GLY A 139 -14.20 11.07 12.60
C GLY A 139 -14.24 12.49 12.04
N ALA A 140 -13.70 13.46 12.77
CA ALA A 140 -13.74 14.88 12.39
C ALA A 140 -13.04 15.18 11.07
N ASN A 141 -12.06 14.37 10.71
CA ASN A 141 -11.31 14.47 9.46
C ASN A 141 -11.87 13.57 8.35
N SER A 142 -13.04 12.94 8.58
CA SER A 142 -13.69 12.08 7.59
C SER A 142 -13.92 12.86 6.28
N GLY A 143 -13.62 12.23 5.15
CA GLY A 143 -13.68 12.90 3.84
C GLY A 143 -12.35 13.51 3.38
N HIS A 144 -11.37 13.67 4.26
CA HIS A 144 -10.00 13.99 3.88
C HIS A 144 -9.22 12.71 3.58
N MET A 145 -8.39 12.75 2.56
CA MET A 145 -7.55 11.62 2.20
C MET A 145 -6.28 11.61 3.04
N ALA A 146 -6.04 10.52 3.73
CA ALA A 146 -4.73 10.25 4.34
C ALA A 146 -3.72 9.82 3.27
N TYR A 147 -4.17 8.95 2.34
CA TYR A 147 -3.42 8.50 1.19
C TYR A 147 -4.34 8.33 -0.01
N SER A 148 -3.93 8.87 -1.16
CA SER A 148 -4.54 8.59 -2.47
C SER A 148 -3.41 8.55 -3.48
N ASN A 149 -2.49 7.59 -3.35
CA ASN A 149 -1.30 7.71 -4.13
C ASN A 149 -0.59 6.38 -4.39
N ILE A 150 0.32 6.47 -5.35
CA ILE A 150 1.22 5.42 -5.80
C ILE A 150 2.62 5.85 -5.37
N ALA A 151 3.16 5.25 -4.32
CA ALA A 151 4.54 5.45 -3.89
C ALA A 151 5.45 4.44 -4.59
N THR A 152 6.66 4.86 -4.94
CA THR A 152 7.71 3.90 -5.30
C THR A 152 8.02 3.04 -4.09
N PHE A 153 7.97 1.72 -4.27
CA PHE A 153 8.29 0.75 -3.23
C PHE A 153 9.73 0.28 -3.42
N ASP A 154 10.52 0.32 -2.37
CA ASP A 154 11.90 -0.16 -2.38
C ASP A 154 11.99 -1.59 -1.86
N TYR A 155 11.71 -1.79 -0.57
CA TYR A 155 11.73 -3.11 0.05
C TYR A 155 10.93 -3.17 1.35
N ALA A 156 10.65 -4.41 1.78
CA ALA A 156 10.26 -4.74 3.13
C ALA A 156 11.06 -5.96 3.62
N ASP A 157 11.47 -5.96 4.88
CA ASP A 157 12.10 -7.08 5.55
C ASP A 157 11.43 -7.33 6.92
N GLU A 158 12.06 -8.13 7.79
CA GLU A 158 11.51 -8.43 9.12
C GLU A 158 11.47 -7.22 10.06
N ARG A 159 12.22 -6.15 9.77
CA ARG A 159 12.43 -5.00 10.66
C ARG A 159 12.07 -3.66 10.04
N THR A 160 12.20 -3.55 8.72
CA THR A 160 12.10 -2.27 8.03
C THR A 160 11.20 -2.36 6.80
N LEU A 161 10.47 -1.28 6.53
CA LEU A 161 9.67 -1.06 5.34
C LEU A 161 10.08 0.28 4.73
N ARG A 162 10.46 0.31 3.46
CA ARG A 162 10.94 1.51 2.79
C ARG A 162 10.17 1.78 1.50
N PHE A 163 9.65 3.00 1.39
CA PHE A 163 9.00 3.49 0.18
C PHE A 163 9.17 5.01 0.04
N GLU A 164 8.81 5.58 -1.10
CA GLU A 164 8.88 7.02 -1.35
C GLU A 164 7.95 7.79 -0.40
N GLY A 165 8.51 8.76 0.32
CA GLY A 165 7.77 9.52 1.33
C GLY A 165 6.82 10.55 0.70
N PHE A 166 5.61 10.68 1.28
CA PHE A 166 4.61 11.67 0.85
C PHE A 166 4.79 13.00 1.54
N TYR A 167 4.78 13.01 2.85
CA TYR A 167 4.86 14.22 3.68
C TYR A 167 6.24 14.41 4.26
N PHE A 168 6.83 13.33 4.73
CA PHE A 168 8.17 13.27 5.26
C PHE A 168 9.00 12.35 4.40
N LYS A 169 10.24 12.73 4.22
CA LYS A 169 11.20 11.95 3.44
C LYS A 169 12.60 12.35 3.84
N ASP A 170 13.50 11.41 3.79
CA ASP A 170 14.93 11.65 3.90
C ASP A 170 15.42 12.51 2.73
N LYS A 171 16.69 12.91 2.76
CA LYS A 171 17.30 13.73 1.70
C LYS A 171 17.23 13.07 0.32
N ASP A 172 17.16 11.75 0.28
CA ASP A 172 17.04 10.93 -0.93
C ASP A 172 15.59 10.70 -1.39
N GLY A 173 14.60 11.23 -0.67
CA GLY A 173 13.18 11.13 -1.04
C GLY A 173 12.43 9.95 -0.39
N TRP A 174 13.11 9.13 0.38
CA TRP A 174 12.56 7.93 0.98
C TRP A 174 12.10 8.12 2.42
N ILE A 175 11.25 7.20 2.89
CA ILE A 175 10.87 7.06 4.29
C ILE A 175 11.08 5.60 4.70
N THR A 176 11.66 5.38 5.88
CA THR A 176 11.91 4.05 6.42
C THR A 176 11.13 3.85 7.71
N PHE A 177 10.11 3.01 7.65
CA PHE A 177 9.34 2.60 8.80
C PHE A 177 10.02 1.44 9.53
N LEU A 178 9.87 1.39 10.84
CA LEU A 178 10.31 0.28 11.68
C LEU A 178 9.12 -0.62 12.03
N ARG A 179 9.36 -1.92 12.07
CA ARG A 179 8.33 -2.90 12.46
C ARG A 179 8.01 -2.80 13.94
N GLY A 180 6.75 -2.89 14.26
CA GLY A 180 6.21 -2.96 15.61
C GLY A 180 5.25 -1.84 15.92
N GLU A 181 4.58 -2.00 17.05
CA GLU A 181 3.73 -0.95 17.60
C GLU A 181 4.59 0.07 18.34
N ALA A 182 4.27 1.33 18.15
CA ALA A 182 4.80 2.44 18.91
C ALA A 182 3.71 3.49 19.11
N GLU A 183 3.86 4.30 20.13
CA GLU A 183 3.04 5.48 20.38
C GLU A 183 3.91 6.73 20.18
N PRO A 184 3.30 7.87 19.77
CA PRO A 184 4.07 9.10 19.59
C PRO A 184 4.73 9.53 20.89
N GLY A 185 6.01 9.89 20.80
CA GLY A 185 6.81 10.37 21.94
C GLY A 185 6.52 11.83 22.37
N PHE A 186 5.45 12.45 21.82
CA PHE A 186 5.09 13.86 22.03
C PHE A 186 3.57 14.10 22.06
#